data_72bc614de6c873d3a45e26341fb3c9e4
#
_entry.id   72bc614de6c873d3a45e26341fb3c9e4
#
_cell.length_a   1.000
_cell.length_b   1.000
_cell.length_c   1.000
_cell.angle_alpha   90.00
_cell.angle_beta   90.00
_cell.angle_gamma   90.00
#
_symmetry.space_group_name_H-M   'P 1'
#
loop_
_entity.id
_entity.type
_entity.pdbx_description
1 polymer ?
#
loop_
_entity_poly.entity_id
_entity_poly.type
_entity_poly.pdbx_seq_one_letter_code
_entity_poly.pdbx_strand_id
1 'polypeptide(L)'
;MGEQLARNAGMLEEATAIAVRHADRRALPLWPVVLVPANERAVVPLDAPARASFLAHLAGLLDDAYLGEVRDNAQPMSAAATDARAQAGDIAGDAPDGALSAGMVAGACTVCRGECCTAGGTHAFLRPDSITRVRARLAESMPDDRRVIEALYAHHLPLEHYDASCVFHDRSGCALPRDLRSNLCNRYQCGELAELELTLRASGADGAYLAAADDLRLRRVARVPEASAGEACHP
;
A
#
# COMPACT_ATOMS: atom_id res chain seq x y z
N MET A 1 -20.57 17.17 -11.14
CA MET A 1 -19.77 17.66 -9.97
C MET A 1 -20.63 17.98 -8.75
N GLY A 2 -21.75 18.72 -8.87
CA GLY A 2 -22.59 19.06 -7.72
C GLY A 2 -23.26 17.89 -7.00
N GLU A 3 -23.74 16.89 -7.72
CA GLU A 3 -24.38 15.71 -7.12
C GLU A 3 -23.40 14.83 -6.32
N GLN A 4 -22.16 14.72 -6.75
CA GLN A 4 -21.12 13.96 -6.02
C GLN A 4 -20.78 14.66 -4.71
N LEU A 5 -20.64 15.99 -4.74
CA LEU A 5 -20.37 16.77 -3.52
C LEU A 5 -21.54 16.67 -2.52
N ALA A 6 -22.80 16.69 -3.00
CA ALA A 6 -23.96 16.52 -2.13
C ALA A 6 -24.02 15.11 -1.50
N ARG A 7 -23.69 14.07 -2.27
CA ARG A 7 -23.62 12.69 -1.75
C ARG A 7 -22.52 12.54 -0.70
N ASN A 8 -21.34 13.08 -0.97
CA ASN A 8 -20.24 13.03 -0.01
C ASN A 8 -20.58 13.76 1.29
N ALA A 9 -21.24 14.91 1.21
CA ALA A 9 -21.71 15.63 2.38
C ALA A 9 -22.71 14.82 3.21
N GLY A 10 -23.70 14.16 2.57
CA GLY A 10 -24.65 13.30 3.27
C GLY A 10 -23.99 12.10 3.95
N MET A 11 -23.03 11.44 3.28
CA MET A 11 -22.26 10.34 3.87
C MET A 11 -21.41 10.81 5.05
N LEU A 12 -20.82 12.00 4.97
CA LEU A 12 -20.04 12.57 6.06
C LEU A 12 -20.91 12.89 7.28
N GLU A 13 -22.12 13.42 7.07
CA GLU A 13 -23.09 13.65 8.15
C GLU A 13 -23.50 12.34 8.83
N GLU A 14 -23.81 11.31 8.06
CA GLU A 14 -24.14 9.98 8.58
C GLU A 14 -22.97 9.38 9.39
N ALA A 15 -21.75 9.43 8.84
CA ALA A 15 -20.54 8.95 9.50
C ALA A 15 -20.26 9.71 10.79
N THR A 16 -20.47 11.03 10.80
CA THR A 16 -20.30 11.86 11.98
C THR A 16 -21.32 11.47 13.06
N ALA A 17 -22.57 11.23 12.69
CA ALA A 17 -23.59 10.77 13.63
C ALA A 17 -23.26 9.40 14.24
N ILE A 18 -22.64 8.50 13.46
CA ILE A 18 -22.13 7.22 13.95
C ILE A 18 -20.97 7.44 14.90
N ALA A 19 -19.97 8.24 14.50
CA ALA A 19 -18.80 8.54 15.33
C ALA A 19 -19.19 9.12 16.69
N VAL A 20 -20.12 10.09 16.72
CA VAL A 20 -20.64 10.71 17.96
C VAL A 20 -21.30 9.68 18.88
N ARG A 21 -22.03 8.68 18.33
CA ARG A 21 -22.66 7.63 19.14
C ARG A 21 -21.64 6.68 19.75
N HIS A 22 -20.51 6.46 19.08
CA HIS A 22 -19.44 5.56 19.53
C HIS A 22 -18.32 6.29 20.29
N ALA A 23 -18.32 7.64 20.27
CA ALA A 23 -17.39 8.41 21.07
C ALA A 23 -17.64 8.13 22.55
N ASP A 24 -16.61 7.71 23.27
CA ASP A 24 -16.68 7.65 24.72
C ASP A 24 -16.94 9.07 25.24
N ARG A 25 -18.03 9.23 26.01
CA ARG A 25 -18.47 10.55 26.53
C ARG A 25 -17.41 11.24 27.41
N ARG A 26 -16.32 10.54 27.72
CA ARG A 26 -15.18 11.03 28.51
C ARG A 26 -13.99 11.46 27.67
N ALA A 27 -13.98 11.18 26.38
CA ALA A 27 -12.89 11.49 25.45
C ALA A 27 -13.32 12.61 24.49
N LEU A 28 -13.23 13.86 24.91
CA LEU A 28 -13.17 15.03 24.03
C LEU A 28 -11.71 15.45 23.95
N PRO A 29 -11.15 15.63 22.75
CA PRO A 29 -11.74 16.24 21.57
C PRO A 29 -12.38 15.24 20.61
N LEU A 30 -13.46 15.66 19.94
CA LEU A 30 -14.06 14.89 18.83
C LEU A 30 -13.01 14.70 17.75
N TRP A 31 -12.59 13.47 17.54
CA TRP A 31 -11.71 13.15 16.43
C TRP A 31 -12.38 13.47 15.10
N PRO A 32 -11.62 13.96 14.13
CA PRO A 32 -12.16 14.26 12.81
C PRO A 32 -12.70 13.01 12.12
N VAL A 33 -13.70 13.20 11.27
CA VAL A 33 -14.25 12.14 10.39
C VAL A 33 -13.73 12.38 8.99
N VAL A 34 -13.09 11.38 8.39
CA VAL A 34 -12.54 11.45 7.04
C VAL A 34 -13.14 10.32 6.20
N LEU A 35 -13.65 10.68 5.00
CA LEU A 35 -14.12 9.70 4.04
C LEU A 35 -12.94 9.03 3.34
N VAL A 36 -13.01 7.71 3.21
CA VAL A 36 -12.05 6.91 2.42
C VAL A 36 -12.83 6.00 1.47
N PRO A 37 -12.27 5.61 0.32
CA PRO A 37 -12.95 4.69 -0.58
C PRO A 37 -13.15 3.33 0.07
N ALA A 38 -14.21 2.61 -0.33
CA ALA A 38 -14.52 1.28 0.17
C ALA A 38 -14.31 0.23 -0.90
N ASN A 39 -13.35 -0.65 -0.71
CA ASN A 39 -13.28 -1.88 -1.49
C ASN A 39 -14.33 -2.88 -0.96
N GLU A 40 -15.30 -3.23 -1.80
CA GLU A 40 -16.39 -4.17 -1.51
C GLU A 40 -16.30 -5.45 -2.38
N ARG A 41 -15.15 -5.70 -3.01
CA ARG A 41 -14.92 -6.90 -3.83
C ARG A 41 -14.98 -8.15 -2.97
N ALA A 42 -15.43 -9.24 -3.56
CA ALA A 42 -15.42 -10.54 -2.91
C ALA A 42 -13.97 -11.03 -2.72
N VAL A 43 -13.76 -11.82 -1.69
CA VAL A 43 -12.51 -12.59 -1.54
C VAL A 43 -12.74 -13.94 -2.18
N VAL A 44 -11.85 -14.33 -3.10
CA VAL A 44 -11.91 -15.54 -3.90
C VAL A 44 -10.59 -16.31 -3.78
N PRO A 45 -10.57 -17.64 -3.99
CA PRO A 45 -9.33 -18.38 -4.09
C PRO A 45 -8.42 -17.81 -5.18
N LEU A 46 -7.12 -17.68 -4.89
CA LEU A 46 -6.13 -17.31 -5.91
C LEU A 46 -5.96 -18.47 -6.88
N ASP A 47 -6.51 -18.32 -8.06
CA ASP A 47 -6.53 -19.39 -9.08
C ASP A 47 -5.15 -19.64 -9.70
N ALA A 48 -5.02 -20.82 -10.33
CA ALA A 48 -3.77 -21.22 -10.97
C ALA A 48 -3.37 -20.30 -12.14
N PRO A 49 -4.30 -19.82 -13.00
CA PRO A 49 -3.98 -18.86 -14.04
C PRO A 49 -3.40 -17.52 -13.51
N ALA A 50 -4.00 -16.93 -12.48
CA ALA A 50 -3.50 -15.67 -11.89
C ALA A 50 -2.12 -15.88 -11.26
N ARG A 51 -1.92 -16.98 -10.53
CA ARG A 51 -0.62 -17.37 -9.98
C ARG A 51 0.43 -17.53 -11.08
N ALA A 52 0.12 -18.26 -12.15
CA ALA A 52 1.02 -18.49 -13.26
C ALA A 52 1.37 -17.19 -14.00
N SER A 53 0.37 -16.30 -14.21
CA SER A 53 0.57 -15.01 -14.83
C SER A 53 1.53 -14.12 -14.02
N PHE A 54 1.36 -14.08 -12.69
CA PHE A 54 2.29 -13.36 -11.82
C PHE A 54 3.71 -13.93 -11.91
N LEU A 55 3.88 -15.25 -11.80
CA LEU A 55 5.19 -15.88 -11.85
C LEU A 55 5.89 -15.68 -13.20
N ALA A 56 5.14 -15.70 -14.30
CA ALA A 56 5.68 -15.38 -15.63
C ALA A 56 6.14 -13.90 -15.72
N HIS A 57 5.34 -12.97 -15.18
CA HIS A 57 5.74 -11.56 -15.10
C HIS A 57 7.02 -11.38 -14.27
N LEU A 58 7.07 -12.00 -13.09
CA LEU A 58 8.25 -11.96 -12.21
C LEU A 58 9.49 -12.56 -12.90
N ALA A 59 9.34 -13.70 -13.59
CA ALA A 59 10.43 -14.32 -14.34
C ALA A 59 11.01 -13.38 -15.39
N GLY A 60 10.16 -12.67 -16.14
CA GLY A 60 10.60 -11.65 -17.11
C GLY A 60 11.37 -10.50 -16.44
N LEU A 61 10.89 -9.99 -15.31
CA LEU A 61 11.60 -8.93 -14.56
C LEU A 61 12.96 -9.41 -14.03
N LEU A 62 13.04 -10.66 -13.58
CA LEU A 62 14.30 -11.27 -13.13
C LEU A 62 15.27 -11.48 -14.30
N ASP A 63 14.78 -11.92 -15.47
CA ASP A 63 15.59 -12.03 -16.68
C ASP A 63 16.19 -10.67 -17.06
N ASP A 64 15.38 -9.63 -17.08
CA ASP A 64 15.85 -8.26 -17.38
C ASP A 64 16.89 -7.79 -16.35
N ALA A 65 16.67 -8.04 -15.08
CA ALA A 65 17.57 -7.61 -14.01
C ALA A 65 18.91 -8.35 -14.02
N TYR A 66 18.93 -9.65 -14.34
CA TYR A 66 20.16 -10.45 -14.36
C TYR A 66 20.87 -10.44 -15.72
N LEU A 67 20.14 -10.36 -16.85
CA LEU A 67 20.71 -10.30 -18.19
C LEU A 67 21.13 -8.87 -18.58
N GLY A 68 20.46 -7.87 -18.04
CA GLY A 68 20.81 -6.45 -18.25
C GLY A 68 22.23 -6.15 -17.75
N GLU A 69 22.61 -6.68 -16.58
CA GLU A 69 23.96 -6.53 -16.02
C GLU A 69 25.05 -7.19 -16.87
N VAL A 70 24.73 -8.30 -17.54
CA VAL A 70 25.68 -8.97 -18.47
C VAL A 70 25.95 -8.09 -19.69
N ARG A 71 24.95 -7.34 -20.15
CA ARG A 71 25.09 -6.41 -21.29
C ARG A 71 25.83 -5.13 -20.92
N ASP A 72 25.57 -4.56 -19.72
CA ASP A 72 26.25 -3.36 -19.24
C ASP A 72 27.72 -3.62 -18.89
N ASN A 73 28.06 -4.80 -18.40
CA ASN A 73 29.44 -5.20 -18.15
C ASN A 73 30.24 -5.50 -19.44
N ALA A 74 29.54 -5.66 -20.59
CA ALA A 74 30.18 -5.90 -21.90
C ALA A 74 30.39 -4.63 -22.72
N GLN A 75 29.85 -3.49 -22.29
CA GLN A 75 30.02 -2.19 -22.96
C GLN A 75 30.83 -1.22 -22.08
N PRO A 76 31.87 -0.54 -22.62
CA PRO A 76 32.57 0.50 -21.88
C PRO A 76 31.60 1.64 -21.58
N MET A 77 31.48 1.98 -20.31
CA MET A 77 30.58 3.00 -19.78
C MET A 77 30.68 4.32 -20.57
N SER A 78 29.66 4.64 -21.35
CA SER A 78 29.43 5.97 -21.89
C SER A 78 28.99 6.89 -20.73
N ALA A 79 29.59 8.08 -20.64
CA ALA A 79 29.43 9.06 -19.57
C ALA A 79 27.98 9.61 -19.38
N ALA A 80 27.01 9.14 -20.17
CA ALA A 80 25.61 9.55 -20.07
C ALA A 80 24.77 8.71 -19.07
N ALA A 81 25.32 7.63 -18.51
CA ALA A 81 24.60 6.74 -17.57
C ALA A 81 24.70 7.16 -16.10
N THR A 82 25.42 8.23 -15.79
CA THR A 82 25.68 8.68 -14.42
C THR A 82 24.50 9.41 -13.80
N ASP A 83 23.62 10.02 -14.59
CA ASP A 83 22.47 10.77 -14.05
C ASP A 83 21.28 9.91 -13.62
N ALA A 84 21.10 8.71 -14.21
CA ALA A 84 20.02 7.81 -13.83
C ALA A 84 20.31 7.04 -12.50
N ARG A 85 21.59 6.85 -12.18
CA ARG A 85 22.02 6.15 -10.95
C ARG A 85 21.99 7.04 -9.71
N ALA A 86 22.11 8.36 -9.89
CA ALA A 86 21.98 9.34 -8.81
C ALA A 86 20.52 9.48 -8.30
N GLN A 87 19.51 9.08 -9.07
CA GLN A 87 18.11 9.10 -8.65
C GLN A 87 17.63 7.81 -7.97
N ALA A 88 18.44 6.76 -7.96
CA ALA A 88 18.14 5.49 -7.25
C ALA A 88 18.74 5.42 -5.84
N GLY A 89 19.61 6.35 -5.48
CA GLY A 89 20.20 6.50 -4.15
C GLY A 89 19.28 7.38 -3.27
N ASP A 90 19.08 6.95 -2.05
CA ASP A 90 18.33 7.60 -0.96
C ASP A 90 16.79 7.42 -0.97
N ILE A 91 16.36 6.22 -0.67
CA ILE A 91 15.02 6.02 -0.11
C ILE A 91 15.12 5.23 1.22
N ALA A 92 16.10 5.57 2.02
CA ALA A 92 16.04 5.48 3.47
C ALA A 92 15.88 6.92 4.01
N GLY A 93 14.99 7.70 3.36
CA GLY A 93 14.59 8.99 3.89
C GLY A 93 13.61 8.73 5.02
N ASP A 94 13.93 9.21 6.22
CA ASP A 94 12.96 9.42 7.27
C ASP A 94 11.69 10.01 6.67
N ALA A 95 10.53 9.49 7.08
CA ALA A 95 9.26 10.09 6.69
C ALA A 95 9.33 11.59 6.98
N PRO A 96 8.90 12.47 6.05
CA PRO A 96 8.95 13.91 6.28
C PRO A 96 8.27 14.21 7.61
N ASP A 97 8.84 15.15 8.39
CA ASP A 97 8.26 15.63 9.64
C ASP A 97 6.77 15.92 9.45
N GLY A 98 5.92 15.12 10.08
CA GLY A 98 4.46 15.24 9.98
C GLY A 98 3.78 14.16 9.12
N ALA A 99 4.48 13.19 8.57
CA ALA A 99 3.85 12.06 7.90
C ALA A 99 3.00 11.23 8.89
N LEU A 100 1.88 10.68 8.39
CA LEU A 100 1.06 9.74 9.16
C LEU A 100 1.93 8.61 9.69
N SER A 101 1.70 8.20 10.94
CA SER A 101 2.36 7.03 11.49
C SER A 101 2.04 5.78 10.66
N ALA A 102 2.96 4.80 10.65
CA ALA A 102 2.74 3.54 9.94
C ALA A 102 1.48 2.82 10.44
N GLY A 103 1.16 2.94 11.74
CA GLY A 103 -0.06 2.41 12.34
C GLY A 103 -1.33 3.08 11.82
N MET A 104 -1.31 4.41 11.69
CA MET A 104 -2.44 5.17 11.14
C MET A 104 -2.70 4.79 9.68
N VAL A 105 -1.65 4.70 8.86
CA VAL A 105 -1.75 4.27 7.46
C VAL A 105 -2.30 2.84 7.37
N ALA A 106 -1.78 1.91 8.18
CA ALA A 106 -2.27 0.53 8.20
C ALA A 106 -3.75 0.46 8.61
N GLY A 107 -4.13 1.20 9.65
CA GLY A 107 -5.53 1.31 10.10
C GLY A 107 -6.43 1.86 9.00
N ALA A 108 -6.03 2.92 8.31
CA ALA A 108 -6.79 3.50 7.20
C ALA A 108 -6.95 2.51 6.04
N CYS A 109 -5.88 1.81 5.66
CA CYS A 109 -5.94 0.79 4.63
C CYS A 109 -6.86 -0.39 5.03
N THR A 110 -6.88 -0.77 6.31
CA THR A 110 -7.80 -1.80 6.82
C THR A 110 -9.26 -1.37 6.70
N VAL A 111 -9.57 -0.11 7.02
CA VAL A 111 -10.93 0.44 6.87
C VAL A 111 -11.33 0.54 5.40
N CYS A 112 -10.45 1.03 4.55
CA CYS A 112 -10.61 1.12 3.09
C CYS A 112 -10.65 -0.28 2.42
N ARG A 113 -10.03 -1.29 3.02
CA ARG A 113 -9.76 -2.60 2.42
C ARG A 113 -8.95 -2.50 1.13
N GLY A 114 -8.01 -1.56 1.08
CA GLY A 114 -7.03 -1.47 0.01
C GLY A 114 -7.60 -1.20 -1.38
N GLU A 115 -8.53 -0.26 -1.55
CA GLU A 115 -9.09 0.04 -2.88
C GLU A 115 -8.01 0.35 -3.92
N CYS A 116 -6.91 1.01 -3.54
CA CYS A 116 -5.79 1.25 -4.45
C CYS A 116 -5.09 -0.03 -4.94
N CYS A 117 -5.17 -1.14 -4.17
CA CYS A 117 -4.58 -2.41 -4.57
C CYS A 117 -5.33 -3.06 -5.74
N THR A 118 -6.56 -2.64 -6.03
CA THR A 118 -7.36 -3.19 -7.13
C THR A 118 -6.70 -3.00 -8.48
N ALA A 119 -5.88 -1.97 -8.65
CA ALA A 119 -5.12 -1.72 -9.87
C ALA A 119 -3.86 -2.59 -10.02
N GLY A 120 -3.48 -3.37 -9.00
CA GLY A 120 -2.23 -4.16 -9.01
C GLY A 120 -2.28 -5.43 -9.85
N GLY A 121 -3.45 -6.01 -10.06
CA GLY A 121 -3.63 -7.20 -10.88
C GLY A 121 -2.59 -8.29 -10.64
N THR A 122 -2.20 -8.98 -11.72
CA THR A 122 -1.18 -10.03 -11.66
C THR A 122 0.26 -9.51 -11.73
N HIS A 123 0.50 -8.21 -11.96
CA HIS A 123 1.84 -7.62 -12.00
C HIS A 123 2.28 -7.01 -10.66
N ALA A 124 1.36 -6.85 -9.68
CA ALA A 124 1.63 -6.33 -8.33
C ALA A 124 2.43 -5.00 -8.33
N PHE A 125 2.31 -4.20 -9.40
CA PHE A 125 3.10 -2.99 -9.66
C PHE A 125 4.62 -3.21 -9.67
N LEU A 126 5.10 -4.46 -9.73
CA LEU A 126 6.52 -4.75 -9.81
C LEU A 126 7.09 -4.29 -11.16
N ARG A 127 8.30 -3.73 -11.09
CA ARG A 127 9.07 -3.21 -12.23
C ARG A 127 10.55 -3.60 -12.06
N PRO A 128 11.39 -3.44 -13.08
CA PRO A 128 12.82 -3.76 -12.98
C PRO A 128 13.53 -3.06 -11.82
N ASP A 129 13.20 -1.79 -11.54
CA ASP A 129 13.76 -1.02 -10.42
C ASP A 129 13.39 -1.62 -9.05
N SER A 130 12.18 -2.18 -8.92
CA SER A 130 11.75 -2.89 -7.72
C SER A 130 12.59 -4.14 -7.48
N ILE A 131 12.87 -4.92 -8.52
CA ILE A 131 13.71 -6.12 -8.45
C ILE A 131 15.15 -5.77 -8.12
N THR A 132 15.72 -4.74 -8.78
CA THR A 132 17.09 -4.27 -8.48
C THR A 132 17.24 -3.88 -7.01
N ARG A 133 16.26 -3.16 -6.45
CA ARG A 133 16.27 -2.79 -5.02
C ARG A 133 16.19 -4.02 -4.11
N VAL A 134 15.30 -4.97 -4.42
CA VAL A 134 15.15 -6.21 -3.63
C VAL A 134 16.44 -7.02 -3.66
N ARG A 135 17.07 -7.19 -4.83
CA ARG A 135 18.38 -7.87 -4.96
C ARG A 135 19.45 -7.21 -4.09
N ALA A 136 19.62 -5.89 -4.22
CA ALA A 136 20.63 -5.15 -3.46
C ALA A 136 20.45 -5.35 -1.94
N ARG A 137 19.21 -5.36 -1.46
CA ARG A 137 18.89 -5.55 -0.05
C ARG A 137 19.12 -6.98 0.43
N LEU A 138 18.74 -7.97 -0.38
CA LEU A 138 18.90 -9.38 -0.02
C LEU A 138 20.35 -9.84 -0.09
N ALA A 139 21.18 -9.22 -0.93
CA ALA A 139 22.60 -9.57 -1.07
C ALA A 139 23.40 -9.48 0.24
N GLU A 140 22.91 -8.73 1.24
CA GLU A 140 23.53 -8.64 2.56
C GLU A 140 23.33 -9.90 3.41
N SER A 141 22.28 -10.69 3.13
CA SER A 141 21.86 -11.82 3.99
C SER A 141 21.61 -13.12 3.24
N MET A 142 21.47 -13.08 1.92
CA MET A 142 21.12 -14.22 1.08
C MET A 142 21.99 -14.24 -0.21
N PRO A 143 22.20 -15.42 -0.81
CA PRO A 143 22.85 -15.49 -2.12
C PRO A 143 22.06 -14.69 -3.16
N ASP A 144 22.75 -13.94 -4.01
CA ASP A 144 22.15 -13.27 -5.17
C ASP A 144 21.84 -14.30 -6.25
N ASP A 145 20.78 -15.07 -6.03
CA ASP A 145 20.29 -16.11 -6.93
C ASP A 145 18.84 -15.79 -7.32
N ARG A 146 18.61 -15.72 -8.61
CA ARG A 146 17.28 -15.54 -9.21
C ARG A 146 16.23 -16.46 -8.60
N ARG A 147 16.58 -17.75 -8.40
CA ARG A 147 15.67 -18.76 -7.86
C ARG A 147 15.25 -18.48 -6.42
N VAL A 148 16.13 -17.89 -5.65
CA VAL A 148 15.84 -17.48 -4.28
C VAL A 148 14.80 -16.38 -4.26
N ILE A 149 14.95 -15.37 -5.12
CA ILE A 149 13.97 -14.26 -5.22
C ILE A 149 12.63 -14.78 -5.73
N GLU A 150 12.63 -15.63 -6.76
CA GLU A 150 11.40 -16.23 -7.29
C GLU A 150 10.66 -17.06 -6.22
N ALA A 151 11.37 -17.90 -5.48
CA ALA A 151 10.81 -18.69 -4.40
C ALA A 151 10.26 -17.83 -3.27
N LEU A 152 10.93 -16.71 -2.93
CA LEU A 152 10.52 -15.77 -1.91
C LEU A 152 9.18 -15.11 -2.27
N TYR A 153 9.02 -14.61 -3.49
CA TYR A 153 7.74 -14.06 -3.94
C TYR A 153 6.64 -15.13 -4.02
N ALA A 154 6.97 -16.32 -4.53
CA ALA A 154 6.02 -17.43 -4.62
C ALA A 154 5.50 -17.88 -3.23
N HIS A 155 6.36 -17.83 -2.21
CA HIS A 155 6.02 -18.14 -0.82
C HIS A 155 4.97 -17.18 -0.24
N HIS A 156 4.99 -15.92 -0.65
CA HIS A 156 4.05 -14.91 -0.15
C HIS A 156 2.74 -14.84 -0.93
N LEU A 157 2.55 -15.66 -1.99
CA LEU A 157 1.25 -15.70 -2.68
C LEU A 157 0.19 -16.29 -1.75
N PRO A 158 -0.87 -15.52 -1.41
CA PRO A 158 -1.90 -15.98 -0.50
C PRO A 158 -2.75 -17.09 -1.14
N LEU A 159 -3.51 -17.81 -0.33
CA LEU A 159 -4.48 -18.79 -0.81
C LEU A 159 -5.75 -18.13 -1.38
N GLU A 160 -6.11 -16.98 -0.86
CA GLU A 160 -7.26 -16.19 -1.25
C GLU A 160 -6.83 -14.74 -1.46
N HIS A 161 -7.48 -14.05 -2.39
CA HIS A 161 -7.27 -12.63 -2.63
C HIS A 161 -8.60 -11.93 -2.97
N TYR A 162 -8.63 -10.60 -2.95
CA TYR A 162 -9.77 -9.87 -3.44
C TYR A 162 -9.89 -10.02 -4.96
N ASP A 163 -11.10 -10.37 -5.42
CA ASP A 163 -11.41 -10.55 -6.85
C ASP A 163 -11.04 -9.31 -7.67
N ALA A 164 -10.50 -9.53 -8.86
CA ALA A 164 -10.02 -8.46 -9.76
C ALA A 164 -9.13 -7.42 -9.05
N SER A 165 -8.25 -7.88 -8.15
CA SER A 165 -7.30 -7.06 -7.41
C SER A 165 -5.87 -7.61 -7.55
N CYS A 166 -4.91 -7.00 -6.83
CA CYS A 166 -3.56 -7.49 -6.77
C CYS A 166 -3.50 -8.93 -6.23
N VAL A 167 -2.70 -9.78 -6.83
CA VAL A 167 -2.53 -11.19 -6.39
C VAL A 167 -2.05 -11.34 -4.95
N PHE A 168 -1.46 -10.29 -4.36
CA PHE A 168 -1.03 -10.25 -2.97
C PHE A 168 -2.02 -9.53 -2.04
N HIS A 169 -3.19 -9.15 -2.54
CA HIS A 169 -4.16 -8.39 -1.77
C HIS A 169 -5.18 -9.34 -1.15
N ASP A 170 -4.96 -9.75 0.09
CA ASP A 170 -5.85 -10.61 0.87
C ASP A 170 -6.69 -9.82 1.90
N ARG A 171 -7.43 -10.53 2.76
CA ARG A 171 -8.28 -9.94 3.81
C ARG A 171 -7.51 -9.11 4.82
N SER A 172 -6.23 -9.40 5.04
CA SER A 172 -5.35 -8.71 5.98
C SER A 172 -4.61 -7.53 5.34
N GLY A 173 -4.77 -7.35 4.04
CA GLY A 173 -4.11 -6.31 3.25
C GLY A 173 -3.12 -6.88 2.26
N CYS A 174 -1.88 -6.38 2.23
CA CYS A 174 -0.87 -6.87 1.31
C CYS A 174 -0.04 -7.98 1.95
N ALA A 175 -0.12 -9.20 1.39
CA ALA A 175 0.65 -10.36 1.85
C ALA A 175 2.18 -10.21 1.67
N LEU A 176 2.64 -9.28 0.81
CA LEU A 176 4.07 -9.00 0.69
C LEU A 176 4.57 -8.16 1.86
N PRO A 177 5.71 -8.53 2.48
CA PRO A 177 6.47 -7.65 3.36
C PRO A 177 6.87 -6.37 2.62
N ARG A 178 7.00 -5.25 3.32
CA ARG A 178 7.33 -3.95 2.70
C ARG A 178 8.59 -4.01 1.84
N ASP A 179 9.56 -4.79 2.24
CA ASP A 179 10.83 -4.96 1.55
C ASP A 179 10.69 -5.58 0.15
N LEU A 180 9.67 -6.39 -0.06
CA LEU A 180 9.38 -7.04 -1.33
C LEU A 180 8.36 -6.28 -2.19
N ARG A 181 7.65 -5.29 -1.63
CA ARG A 181 6.67 -4.50 -2.38
C ARG A 181 7.35 -3.64 -3.43
N SER A 182 6.61 -3.29 -4.47
CA SER A 182 7.08 -2.32 -5.45
C SER A 182 7.42 -0.96 -4.81
N ASN A 183 8.27 -0.18 -5.47
CA ASN A 183 8.57 1.18 -5.05
C ASN A 183 7.30 2.04 -5.04
N LEU A 184 6.38 1.79 -6.00
CA LEU A 184 5.10 2.47 -6.05
C LEU A 184 4.27 2.18 -4.79
N CYS A 185 4.08 0.90 -4.43
CA CYS A 185 3.29 0.51 -3.26
C CYS A 185 3.86 1.07 -1.94
N ASN A 186 5.18 1.18 -1.84
CA ASN A 186 5.82 1.68 -0.62
C ASN A 186 5.70 3.19 -0.44
N ARG A 187 5.53 3.96 -1.54
CA ARG A 187 5.47 5.43 -1.53
C ARG A 187 4.09 5.98 -1.85
N TYR A 188 3.18 5.12 -2.30
CA TYR A 188 1.86 5.58 -2.69
C TYR A 188 1.07 6.02 -1.47
N GLN A 189 0.61 7.25 -1.52
CA GLN A 189 -0.36 7.84 -0.60
C GLN A 189 -1.57 8.28 -1.43
N CYS A 190 -2.74 7.75 -1.12
CA CYS A 190 -3.97 8.19 -1.79
C CYS A 190 -4.37 9.59 -1.31
N GLY A 191 -5.24 10.26 -2.08
CA GLY A 191 -5.71 11.61 -1.75
C GLY A 191 -6.35 11.69 -0.38
N GLU A 192 -7.08 10.66 0.01
CA GLU A 192 -7.77 10.55 1.30
C GLU A 192 -6.80 10.42 2.49
N LEU A 193 -5.68 9.72 2.30
CA LEU A 193 -4.61 9.70 3.32
C LEU A 193 -3.93 11.07 3.45
N ALA A 194 -3.73 11.77 2.34
CA ALA A 194 -3.20 13.14 2.38
C ALA A 194 -4.19 14.10 3.07
N GLU A 195 -5.48 13.96 2.83
CA GLU A 195 -6.53 14.72 3.52
C GLU A 195 -6.57 14.38 5.02
N LEU A 196 -6.46 13.11 5.38
CA LEU A 196 -6.37 12.67 6.76
C LEU A 196 -5.18 13.33 7.48
N GLU A 197 -4.00 13.32 6.86
CA GLU A 197 -2.80 13.96 7.40
C GLU A 197 -3.01 15.45 7.65
N LEU A 198 -3.56 16.18 6.66
CA LEU A 198 -3.86 17.60 6.79
C LEU A 198 -4.88 17.87 7.90
N THR A 199 -5.91 17.03 7.99
CA THR A 199 -6.97 17.17 8.98
C THR A 199 -6.47 16.92 10.40
N LEU A 200 -5.63 15.90 10.60
CA LEU A 200 -5.01 15.63 11.90
C LEU A 200 -4.06 16.75 12.34
N ARG A 201 -3.25 17.26 11.43
CA ARG A 201 -2.38 18.43 11.72
C ARG A 201 -3.19 19.66 12.10
N ALA A 202 -4.29 19.93 11.40
CA ALA A 202 -5.13 21.09 11.66
C ALA A 202 -5.88 21.01 13.00
N SER A 203 -6.33 19.78 13.37
CA SER A 203 -7.09 19.55 14.60
C SER A 203 -6.21 19.29 15.82
N GLY A 204 -4.95 18.89 15.63
CA GLY A 204 -4.08 18.40 16.71
C GLY A 204 -4.58 17.10 17.34
N ALA A 205 -5.45 16.35 16.64
CA ALA A 205 -6.01 15.11 17.13
C ALA A 205 -5.01 13.95 16.97
N ASP A 206 -5.03 13.03 17.93
CA ASP A 206 -4.22 11.81 17.97
C ASP A 206 -4.93 10.61 17.33
N GLY A 207 -5.98 10.84 16.55
CA GLY A 207 -6.72 9.83 15.84
C GLY A 207 -7.85 10.39 15.01
N ALA A 208 -8.51 9.53 14.26
CA ALA A 208 -9.64 9.89 13.41
C ALA A 208 -10.70 8.79 13.37
N TYR A 209 -11.91 9.14 12.98
CA TYR A 209 -12.90 8.21 12.48
C TYR A 209 -12.79 8.16 10.97
N LEU A 210 -12.57 6.97 10.43
CA LEU A 210 -12.54 6.74 8.99
C LEU A 210 -13.85 6.13 8.54
N ALA A 211 -14.45 6.76 7.56
CA ALA A 211 -15.72 6.37 6.98
C ALA A 211 -15.49 5.84 5.56
N ALA A 212 -15.47 4.52 5.40
CA ALA A 212 -15.33 3.91 4.09
C ALA A 212 -16.66 3.95 3.35
N ALA A 213 -16.64 4.56 2.18
CA ALA A 213 -17.81 4.73 1.32
C ALA A 213 -17.49 4.33 -0.12
N ASP A 214 -18.47 3.77 -0.80
CA ASP A 214 -18.50 3.71 -2.25
C ASP A 214 -19.28 4.91 -2.83
N ASP A 215 -19.44 4.96 -4.13
CA ASP A 215 -20.11 6.08 -4.81
C ASP A 215 -21.56 6.32 -4.34
N LEU A 216 -22.18 5.36 -3.67
CA LEU A 216 -23.61 5.36 -3.38
C LEU A 216 -23.91 5.46 -1.89
N ARG A 217 -23.08 4.90 -1.02
CA ARG A 217 -23.39 4.78 0.42
C ARG A 217 -22.17 4.54 1.29
N LEU A 218 -22.35 4.89 2.54
CA LEU A 218 -21.44 4.55 3.62
C LEU A 218 -21.45 3.03 3.87
N ARG A 219 -20.29 2.41 3.93
CA ARG A 219 -20.11 0.97 4.12
C ARG A 219 -19.70 0.61 5.53
N ARG A 220 -18.76 1.38 6.10
CA ARG A 220 -18.27 1.17 7.46
C ARG A 220 -17.66 2.43 8.04
N VAL A 221 -17.69 2.52 9.35
CA VAL A 221 -16.98 3.56 10.11
C VAL A 221 -16.13 2.86 11.16
N ALA A 222 -14.89 3.26 11.28
CA ALA A 222 -13.98 2.72 12.29
C ALA A 222 -13.13 3.83 12.91
N ARG A 223 -12.81 3.65 14.17
CA ARG A 223 -11.87 4.49 14.91
C ARG A 223 -10.44 4.03 14.60
N VAL A 224 -9.58 4.95 14.22
CA VAL A 224 -8.17 4.68 13.99
C VAL A 224 -7.37 5.61 14.91
N PRO A 225 -6.85 5.09 16.03
CA PRO A 225 -5.94 5.83 16.89
C PRO A 225 -4.59 5.96 16.20
N GLU A 226 -3.86 7.02 16.51
CA GLU A 226 -2.43 7.03 16.26
C GLU A 226 -1.80 5.92 17.12
N ALA A 227 -1.06 5.00 16.51
CA ALA A 227 -0.42 3.92 17.25
C ALA A 227 0.58 4.56 18.23
N SER A 228 0.37 4.39 19.52
CA SER A 228 1.42 4.62 20.51
C SER A 228 2.62 3.75 20.11
N ALA A 229 3.81 4.36 20.10
CA ALA A 229 5.05 3.70 19.73
C ALA A 229 5.26 2.46 20.63
N GLY A 230 4.84 1.28 20.18
CA GLY A 230 4.95 0.04 20.92
C GLY A 230 3.98 -1.08 20.54
N GLU A 231 2.85 -0.78 19.94
CA GLU A 231 1.93 -1.81 19.45
C GLU A 231 1.90 -1.81 17.92
N ALA A 232 2.93 -2.44 17.34
CA ALA A 232 2.84 -2.87 15.96
C ALA A 232 1.76 -3.95 15.89
N CYS A 233 0.58 -3.61 15.36
CA CYS A 233 -0.30 -4.62 14.81
C CYS A 233 0.47 -5.28 13.65
N HIS A 234 1.09 -6.41 13.96
CA HIS A 234 1.51 -7.35 12.94
C HIS A 234 0.23 -7.88 12.29
N PRO A 235 0.07 -7.76 10.96
CA PRO A 235 -0.92 -8.52 10.21
C PRO A 235 -0.57 -10.00 10.25
#